data_aa9c6d3226d0be4c2d57213c8fdd7d12
#
_entry.id   aa9c6d3226d0be4c2d57213c8fdd7d12
#
_cell.length_a   1.000
_cell.length_b   1.000
_cell.length_c   1.000
_cell.angle_alpha   90.00
_cell.angle_beta   90.00
_cell.angle_gamma   90.00
#
_symmetry.space_group_name_H-M   'P 1'
#
loop_
_entity.id
_entity.type
_entity.pdbx_description
1 polymer ?
#
loop_
_entity_poly.entity_id
_entity_poly.type
_entity_poly.pdbx_seq_one_letter_code
_entity_poly.pdbx_strand_id
1 'polypeptide(L)'
;VAYAIKITNIDPLRFGLIFERFLNPERVSPPDIDIDFCQTRRPEVIDYVRQKYGERAVSHIITYGTMGAKSVLRDVARVMDMSYADGDRISKLIETGPKVTLQSSYKSNEELRELIASDEGYAELWGYATRLEGLIRNVGVHAAGVVIGDRPLDEHVALTRDDLSDPHAAVVAQCDMSAIYEVGLLKMDFLGLKTLTVMHDAEQYARWRVPEFKLDSVPLDAVSYTHLT
;
A
#
# COMPACT_ATOMS: atom_id res chain seq x y z
N VAL A 1 10.89 -11.40 24.65
CA VAL A 1 9.51 -11.01 25.00
C VAL A 1 8.52 -11.63 24.01
N ALA A 2 8.58 -11.30 22.71
CA ALA A 2 7.61 -11.78 21.69
C ALA A 2 7.47 -13.32 21.65
N TYR A 3 8.57 -14.07 21.81
CA TYR A 3 8.55 -15.53 21.92
C TYR A 3 7.86 -16.00 23.22
N ALA A 4 8.14 -15.34 24.35
CA ALA A 4 7.57 -15.73 25.63
C ALA A 4 6.05 -15.52 25.71
N ILE A 5 5.53 -14.48 25.02
CA ILE A 5 4.09 -14.19 24.92
C ILE A 5 3.42 -14.82 23.69
N LYS A 6 4.15 -15.68 22.98
CA LYS A 6 3.68 -16.46 21.81
C LYS A 6 3.21 -15.63 20.60
N ILE A 7 3.76 -14.43 20.42
CA ILE A 7 3.58 -13.66 19.18
C ILE A 7 4.38 -14.30 18.05
N THR A 8 5.52 -14.92 18.35
CA THR A 8 6.34 -15.68 17.40
C THR A 8 6.68 -17.05 17.97
N ASN A 9 6.90 -18.03 17.12
CA ASN A 9 7.42 -19.37 17.45
C ASN A 9 8.94 -19.48 17.30
N ILE A 10 9.61 -18.39 16.90
CA ILE A 10 11.08 -18.37 16.73
C ILE A 10 11.74 -18.12 18.09
N ASP A 11 12.47 -19.12 18.57
CA ASP A 11 13.23 -19.02 19.81
C ASP A 11 14.48 -18.14 19.59
N PRO A 12 14.56 -16.96 20.23
CA PRO A 12 15.68 -16.04 20.04
C PRO A 12 17.01 -16.59 20.55
N LEU A 13 16.98 -17.49 21.54
CA LEU A 13 18.20 -18.12 22.06
C LEU A 13 18.74 -19.18 21.10
N ARG A 14 17.85 -20.00 20.54
CA ARG A 14 18.20 -21.01 19.53
C ARG A 14 18.83 -20.40 18.28
N PHE A 15 18.32 -19.24 17.83
CA PHE A 15 18.78 -18.58 16.60
C PHE A 15 19.75 -17.42 16.86
N GLY A 16 20.20 -17.19 18.10
CA GLY A 16 21.17 -16.14 18.44
C GLY A 16 20.70 -14.72 18.06
N LEU A 17 19.40 -14.43 18.20
CA LEU A 17 18.84 -13.15 17.77
C LEU A 17 19.21 -12.02 18.73
N ILE A 18 19.46 -10.84 18.17
CA ILE A 18 19.78 -9.62 18.92
C ILE A 18 18.52 -8.98 19.47
N PHE A 19 18.48 -8.72 20.77
CA PHE A 19 17.32 -8.20 21.50
C PHE A 19 16.94 -6.76 21.15
N GLU A 20 17.90 -5.93 20.75
CA GLU A 20 17.76 -4.46 20.74
C GLU A 20 16.94 -3.86 19.60
N ARG A 21 16.59 -4.62 18.55
CA ARG A 21 15.94 -4.06 17.35
C ARG A 21 14.42 -3.87 17.46
N PHE A 22 13.77 -4.42 18.45
CA PHE A 22 12.30 -4.46 18.51
C PHE A 22 11.66 -3.37 19.38
N LEU A 23 12.42 -2.74 20.27
CA LEU A 23 11.94 -1.71 21.18
C LEU A 23 12.89 -0.51 21.13
N ASN A 24 12.50 0.53 20.43
CA ASN A 24 13.16 1.83 20.53
C ASN A 24 12.32 2.74 21.45
N PRO A 25 12.78 3.07 22.66
CA PRO A 25 12.06 3.98 23.57
C PRO A 25 11.83 5.38 23.00
N GLU A 26 12.65 5.79 22.02
CA GLU A 26 12.55 7.08 21.37
C GLU A 26 11.49 7.12 20.25
N ARG A 27 10.91 5.98 19.89
CA ARG A 27 9.87 5.92 18.86
C ARG A 27 8.55 6.45 19.39
N VAL A 28 8.15 7.64 18.97
CA VAL A 28 6.89 8.30 19.32
C VAL A 28 5.74 7.94 18.35
N SER A 29 6.06 7.36 17.19
CA SER A 29 5.03 6.99 16.20
C SER A 29 4.23 5.76 16.63
N PRO A 30 2.92 5.68 16.27
CA PRO A 30 2.13 4.48 16.46
C PRO A 30 2.79 3.24 15.83
N PRO A 31 2.48 2.03 16.34
CA PRO A 31 2.99 0.80 15.74
C PRO A 31 2.41 0.62 14.34
N ASP A 32 3.25 0.18 13.41
CA ASP A 32 2.83 -0.31 12.10
C ASP A 32 2.64 -1.82 12.22
N ILE A 33 1.43 -2.30 11.93
CA ILE A 33 1.05 -3.70 12.14
C ILE A 33 0.80 -4.32 10.77
N ASP A 34 1.85 -4.94 10.24
CA ASP A 34 1.80 -5.69 8.98
C ASP A 34 1.61 -7.18 9.26
N ILE A 35 0.58 -7.79 8.67
CA ILE A 35 0.29 -9.22 8.82
C ILE A 35 0.15 -9.83 7.43
N ASP A 36 1.03 -10.79 7.13
CA ASP A 36 1.01 -11.52 5.88
C ASP A 36 0.01 -12.68 5.91
N PHE A 37 -0.89 -12.71 4.93
CA PHE A 37 -1.85 -13.79 4.73
C PHE A 37 -1.69 -14.42 3.34
N CYS A 38 -2.11 -15.67 3.22
CA CYS A 38 -2.32 -16.30 1.91
C CYS A 38 -3.21 -15.39 1.04
N GLN A 39 -2.74 -15.04 -0.16
CA GLN A 39 -3.43 -14.07 -1.03
C GLN A 39 -4.87 -14.49 -1.35
N THR A 40 -5.07 -15.79 -1.65
CA THR A 40 -6.39 -16.33 -2.02
C THR A 40 -7.36 -16.39 -0.85
N ARG A 41 -6.87 -16.57 0.37
CA ARG A 41 -7.69 -16.70 1.58
C ARG A 41 -7.77 -15.44 2.45
N ARG A 42 -7.08 -14.37 2.07
CA ARG A 42 -7.14 -13.09 2.79
C ARG A 42 -8.57 -12.56 3.01
N PRO A 43 -9.51 -12.66 2.04
CA PRO A 43 -10.89 -12.23 2.27
C PRO A 43 -11.58 -12.94 3.44
N GLU A 44 -11.32 -14.24 3.64
CA GLU A 44 -11.86 -15.01 4.77
C GLU A 44 -11.44 -14.42 6.13
N VAL A 45 -10.21 -13.91 6.21
CA VAL A 45 -9.71 -13.25 7.43
C VAL A 45 -10.42 -11.93 7.69
N ILE A 46 -10.66 -11.13 6.65
CA ILE A 46 -11.41 -9.88 6.76
C ILE A 46 -12.83 -10.14 7.23
N ASP A 47 -13.49 -11.16 6.68
CA ASP A 47 -14.84 -11.57 7.08
C ASP A 47 -14.85 -12.06 8.54
N TYR A 48 -13.87 -12.85 8.96
CA TYR A 48 -13.70 -13.24 10.36
C TYR A 48 -13.58 -12.03 11.29
N VAL A 49 -12.77 -11.03 10.91
CA VAL A 49 -12.58 -9.81 11.70
C VAL A 49 -13.89 -9.03 11.81
N ARG A 50 -14.65 -8.91 10.71
CA ARG A 50 -15.98 -8.28 10.71
C ARG A 50 -16.96 -9.01 11.63
N GLN A 51 -17.00 -10.33 11.56
CA GLN A 51 -17.85 -11.14 12.46
C GLN A 51 -17.46 -11.00 13.92
N LYS A 52 -16.16 -10.92 14.21
CA LYS A 52 -15.65 -10.86 15.58
C LYS A 52 -15.84 -9.50 16.24
N TYR A 53 -15.60 -8.40 15.51
CA TYR A 53 -15.63 -7.04 16.06
C TYR A 53 -16.90 -6.27 15.69
N GLY A 54 -17.69 -6.77 14.76
CA GLY A 54 -18.94 -6.18 14.27
C GLY A 54 -18.77 -5.51 12.91
N GLU A 55 -19.80 -5.64 12.07
CA GLU A 55 -19.84 -5.11 10.70
C GLU A 55 -19.61 -3.58 10.64
N ARG A 56 -20.09 -2.84 11.66
CA ARG A 56 -19.92 -1.39 11.74
C ARG A 56 -18.59 -0.94 12.34
N ALA A 57 -17.83 -1.86 12.94
CA ALA A 57 -16.56 -1.56 13.60
C ALA A 57 -15.33 -1.84 12.71
N VAL A 58 -15.54 -2.34 11.48
CA VAL A 58 -14.46 -2.72 10.57
C VAL A 58 -14.66 -2.09 9.20
N SER A 59 -13.63 -1.42 8.68
CA SER A 59 -13.66 -0.85 7.32
C SER A 59 -12.30 -0.94 6.64
N HIS A 60 -12.31 -0.78 5.33
CA HIS A 60 -11.11 -0.46 4.56
C HIS A 60 -10.76 1.03 4.70
N ILE A 61 -9.60 1.42 4.19
CA ILE A 61 -9.10 2.81 4.20
C ILE A 61 -9.15 3.35 2.77
N ILE A 62 -9.55 4.61 2.62
CA ILE A 62 -9.50 5.31 1.33
C ILE A 62 -8.05 5.62 0.95
N THR A 63 -7.78 5.63 -0.34
CA THR A 63 -6.55 6.17 -0.90
C THR A 63 -6.86 7.28 -1.88
N TYR A 64 -6.07 8.33 -1.85
CA TYR A 64 -6.17 9.45 -2.77
C TYR A 64 -5.04 9.38 -3.79
N GLY A 65 -5.41 9.11 -5.05
CA GLY A 65 -4.48 9.22 -6.16
C GLY A 65 -4.32 10.69 -6.55
N THR A 66 -3.10 11.23 -6.43
CA THR A 66 -2.80 12.61 -6.79
C THR A 66 -2.23 12.72 -8.20
N MET A 67 -2.35 13.89 -8.79
CA MET A 67 -1.71 14.24 -10.06
C MET A 67 -0.20 14.40 -9.84
N GLY A 68 0.57 13.35 -10.13
CA GLY A 68 2.03 13.40 -10.07
C GLY A 68 2.64 14.14 -11.26
N ALA A 69 3.87 14.63 -11.13
CA ALA A 69 4.56 15.49 -12.10
C ALA A 69 4.47 15.00 -13.57
N LYS A 70 4.74 13.72 -13.83
CA LYS A 70 4.65 13.17 -15.21
C LYS A 70 3.22 12.99 -15.70
N SER A 71 2.31 12.59 -14.82
CA SER A 71 0.92 12.31 -15.19
C SER A 71 0.16 13.60 -15.47
N VAL A 72 0.36 14.62 -14.65
CA VAL A 72 -0.33 15.90 -14.83
C VAL A 72 0.00 16.56 -16.16
N LEU A 73 1.27 16.51 -16.61
CA LEU A 73 1.66 17.03 -17.93
C LEU A 73 0.91 16.32 -19.07
N ARG A 74 0.83 14.99 -19.02
CA ARG A 74 0.10 14.21 -20.03
C ARG A 74 -1.41 14.45 -20.01
N ASP A 75 -1.98 14.57 -18.81
CA ASP A 75 -3.41 14.84 -18.64
C ASP A 75 -3.77 16.23 -19.16
N VAL A 76 -2.99 17.25 -18.82
CA VAL A 76 -3.21 18.62 -19.32
C VAL A 76 -2.97 18.71 -20.82
N ALA A 77 -1.89 18.13 -21.36
CA ALA A 77 -1.63 18.09 -22.79
C ALA A 77 -2.81 17.50 -23.58
N ARG A 78 -3.39 16.41 -23.06
CA ARG A 78 -4.59 15.80 -23.66
C ARG A 78 -5.81 16.72 -23.64
N VAL A 79 -6.02 17.47 -22.57
CA VAL A 79 -7.16 18.40 -22.45
C VAL A 79 -6.97 19.63 -23.34
N MET A 80 -5.73 20.02 -23.60
CA MET A 80 -5.34 21.10 -24.51
C MET A 80 -5.29 20.66 -25.97
N ASP A 81 -5.74 19.42 -26.29
CA ASP A 81 -5.69 18.84 -27.64
C ASP A 81 -4.27 18.81 -28.27
N MET A 82 -3.23 18.83 -27.45
CA MET A 82 -1.85 18.63 -27.89
C MET A 82 -1.63 17.19 -28.36
N SER A 83 -0.69 16.99 -29.28
CA SER A 83 -0.37 15.65 -29.73
C SER A 83 0.17 14.77 -28.58
N TYR A 84 -0.05 13.47 -28.66
CA TYR A 84 0.53 12.52 -27.71
C TYR A 84 2.07 12.64 -27.66
N ALA A 85 2.69 12.91 -28.83
CA ALA A 85 4.14 13.07 -28.94
C ALA A 85 4.64 14.27 -28.14
N ASP A 86 3.93 15.38 -28.16
CA ASP A 86 4.29 16.60 -27.41
C ASP A 86 4.17 16.40 -25.90
N GLY A 87 3.04 15.81 -25.45
CA GLY A 87 2.84 15.47 -24.06
C GLY A 87 3.86 14.45 -23.53
N ASP A 88 4.24 13.48 -24.35
CA ASP A 88 5.26 12.48 -24.00
C ASP A 88 6.68 13.10 -23.98
N ARG A 89 6.98 13.97 -24.95
CA ARG A 89 8.27 14.68 -25.02
C ARG A 89 8.54 15.46 -23.73
N ILE A 90 7.64 16.35 -23.30
CA ILE A 90 7.84 17.14 -22.09
C ILE A 90 7.85 16.24 -20.83
N SER A 91 7.01 15.23 -20.76
CA SER A 91 6.94 14.33 -19.60
C SER A 91 8.20 13.48 -19.42
N LYS A 92 8.94 13.17 -20.49
CA LYS A 92 10.24 12.46 -20.45
C LYS A 92 11.35 13.27 -19.82
N LEU A 93 11.28 14.60 -19.88
CA LEU A 93 12.24 15.51 -19.27
C LEU A 93 12.06 15.62 -17.74
N ILE A 94 10.98 15.10 -17.20
CA ILE A 94 10.77 15.03 -15.75
C ILE A 94 11.50 13.81 -15.18
N GLU A 95 12.26 14.03 -14.13
CA GLU A 95 12.97 12.96 -13.41
C GLU A 95 12.00 11.88 -12.88
N THR A 96 12.53 10.70 -12.58
CA THR A 96 11.75 9.61 -12.01
C THR A 96 12.24 9.35 -10.60
N GLY A 97 11.36 9.43 -9.61
CA GLY A 97 11.70 9.14 -8.23
C GLY A 97 10.60 9.56 -7.25
N PRO A 98 10.67 9.08 -6.02
CA PRO A 98 9.80 9.55 -4.95
C PRO A 98 10.08 11.02 -4.66
N LYS A 99 9.03 11.81 -4.46
CA LYS A 99 9.10 13.26 -4.15
C LYS A 99 9.60 14.16 -5.29
N VAL A 100 9.68 13.67 -6.53
CA VAL A 100 9.95 14.53 -7.69
C VAL A 100 8.73 15.38 -7.99
N THR A 101 8.95 16.70 -8.14
CA THR A 101 7.93 17.68 -8.51
C THR A 101 8.29 18.35 -9.83
N LEU A 102 7.29 18.97 -10.48
CA LEU A 102 7.54 19.81 -11.65
C LEU A 102 8.56 20.91 -11.34
N GLN A 103 8.42 21.56 -10.19
CA GLN A 103 9.32 22.62 -9.76
C GLN A 103 10.76 22.14 -9.52
N SER A 104 10.95 20.92 -8.96
CA SER A 104 12.30 20.37 -8.80
C SER A 104 12.94 20.06 -10.16
N SER A 105 12.18 19.47 -11.07
CA SER A 105 12.64 19.15 -12.42
C SER A 105 12.93 20.42 -13.25
N TYR A 106 12.14 21.46 -13.10
CA TYR A 106 12.40 22.75 -13.77
C TYR A 106 13.73 23.36 -13.34
N LYS A 107 14.09 23.24 -12.05
CA LYS A 107 15.37 23.75 -11.53
C LYS A 107 16.57 22.96 -12.03
N SER A 108 16.46 21.64 -12.11
CA SER A 108 17.57 20.75 -12.43
C SER A 108 17.80 20.55 -13.93
N ASN A 109 16.76 20.70 -14.78
CA ASN A 109 16.83 20.35 -16.20
C ASN A 109 16.75 21.58 -17.10
N GLU A 110 17.85 21.89 -17.80
CA GLU A 110 17.95 23.02 -18.73
C GLU A 110 17.13 22.80 -20.00
N GLU A 111 17.15 21.59 -20.56
CA GLU A 111 16.38 21.21 -21.77
C GLU A 111 14.87 21.39 -21.53
N LEU A 112 14.39 21.08 -20.31
CA LEU A 112 13.00 21.31 -19.94
C LEU A 112 12.65 22.80 -19.98
N ARG A 113 13.53 23.67 -19.45
CA ARG A 113 13.31 25.13 -19.47
C ARG A 113 13.31 25.69 -20.89
N GLU A 114 14.24 25.21 -21.73
CA GLU A 114 14.30 25.59 -23.14
C GLU A 114 13.06 25.17 -23.91
N LEU A 115 12.59 23.93 -23.70
CA LEU A 115 11.38 23.42 -24.33
C LEU A 115 10.15 24.26 -23.95
N ILE A 116 10.00 24.59 -22.66
CA ILE A 116 8.90 25.42 -22.17
C ILE A 116 8.97 26.85 -22.76
N ALA A 117 10.17 27.39 -22.93
CA ALA A 117 10.37 28.72 -23.51
C ALA A 117 10.27 28.79 -25.03
N SER A 118 10.37 27.63 -25.71
CA SER A 118 10.40 27.57 -27.18
C SER A 118 9.05 27.76 -27.87
N ASP A 119 7.94 27.50 -27.14
CA ASP A 119 6.60 27.49 -27.69
C ASP A 119 5.56 27.88 -26.65
N GLU A 120 4.59 28.73 -27.03
CA GLU A 120 3.56 29.23 -26.15
C GLU A 120 2.64 28.10 -25.61
N GLY A 121 2.40 27.06 -26.40
CA GLY A 121 1.63 25.90 -25.99
C GLY A 121 2.29 25.11 -24.85
N TYR A 122 3.64 24.95 -24.89
CA TYR A 122 4.38 24.34 -23.78
C TYR A 122 4.39 25.24 -22.54
N ALA A 123 4.47 26.55 -22.71
CA ALA A 123 4.42 27.48 -21.59
C ALA A 123 3.03 27.44 -20.90
N GLU A 124 1.97 27.41 -21.67
CA GLU A 124 0.59 27.30 -21.16
C GLU A 124 0.35 25.95 -20.48
N LEU A 125 0.75 24.83 -21.11
CA LEU A 125 0.74 23.49 -20.54
C LEU A 125 1.43 23.47 -19.17
N TRP A 126 2.63 24.04 -19.10
CA TRP A 126 3.39 24.11 -17.86
C TRP A 126 2.67 24.91 -16.77
N GLY A 127 2.10 26.05 -17.16
CA GLY A 127 1.32 26.90 -16.26
C GLY A 127 0.10 26.19 -15.63
N TYR A 128 -0.63 25.43 -16.42
CA TYR A 128 -1.74 24.60 -15.89
C TYR A 128 -1.23 23.44 -15.06
N ALA A 129 -0.24 22.72 -15.55
CA ALA A 129 0.28 21.53 -14.87
C ALA A 129 0.83 21.84 -13.47
N THR A 130 1.56 22.94 -13.32
CA THR A 130 2.10 23.37 -12.01
C THR A 130 1.02 23.74 -11.00
N ARG A 131 -0.14 24.19 -11.46
CA ARG A 131 -1.29 24.52 -10.58
C ARG A 131 -2.09 23.27 -10.19
N LEU A 132 -2.04 22.23 -11.01
CA LEU A 132 -2.80 20.99 -10.81
C LEU A 132 -1.98 19.88 -10.14
N GLU A 133 -0.64 20.00 -10.17
CA GLU A 133 0.23 19.03 -9.50
C GLU A 133 -0.13 18.87 -8.03
N GLY A 134 -0.23 17.62 -7.58
CA GLY A 134 -0.56 17.28 -6.20
C GLY A 134 -2.05 17.30 -5.87
N LEU A 135 -2.91 17.84 -6.72
CA LEU A 135 -4.36 17.75 -6.50
C LEU A 135 -4.85 16.31 -6.61
N ILE A 136 -5.91 15.99 -5.88
CA ILE A 136 -6.54 14.67 -5.92
C ILE A 136 -7.19 14.48 -7.30
N ARG A 137 -6.80 13.40 -7.97
CA ARG A 137 -7.34 12.99 -9.27
C ARG A 137 -8.45 11.96 -9.14
N ASN A 138 -8.24 10.98 -8.29
CA ASN A 138 -9.15 9.87 -8.06
C ASN A 138 -9.03 9.36 -6.64
N VAL A 139 -10.03 8.64 -6.22
CA VAL A 139 -10.05 7.89 -4.97
C VAL A 139 -10.01 6.39 -5.27
N GLY A 140 -9.46 5.64 -4.35
CA GLY A 140 -9.43 4.19 -4.40
C GLY A 140 -9.51 3.60 -3.00
N VAL A 141 -9.40 2.29 -2.90
CA VAL A 141 -9.36 1.57 -1.62
C VAL A 141 -7.93 1.09 -1.38
N HIS A 142 -7.45 1.24 -0.16
CA HIS A 142 -6.14 0.74 0.23
C HIS A 142 -6.11 -0.78 0.12
N ALA A 143 -5.11 -1.32 -0.58
CA ALA A 143 -5.07 -2.74 -0.92
C ALA A 143 -4.98 -3.67 0.30
N ALA A 144 -4.38 -3.21 1.41
CA ALA A 144 -4.12 -4.00 2.60
C ALA A 144 -4.75 -3.41 3.88
N GLY A 145 -4.90 -2.09 3.95
CA GLY A 145 -5.31 -1.38 5.17
C GLY A 145 -6.72 -1.72 5.63
N VAL A 146 -6.81 -2.16 6.88
CA VAL A 146 -8.06 -2.42 7.59
C VAL A 146 -8.03 -1.65 8.90
N VAL A 147 -9.12 -0.97 9.21
CA VAL A 147 -9.32 -0.28 10.49
C VAL A 147 -10.32 -1.08 11.32
N ILE A 148 -10.00 -1.23 12.60
CA ILE A 148 -10.86 -1.87 13.60
C ILE A 148 -11.10 -0.85 14.71
N GLY A 149 -12.37 -0.48 14.92
CA GLY A 149 -12.79 0.42 15.98
C GLY A 149 -13.25 -0.33 17.23
N ASP A 150 -13.20 0.34 18.36
CA ASP A 150 -13.77 -0.11 19.65
C ASP A 150 -15.31 0.06 19.70
N ARG A 151 -15.84 0.85 18.76
CA ARG A 151 -17.26 1.16 18.56
C ARG A 151 -17.54 1.39 17.08
N PRO A 152 -18.79 1.62 16.65
CA PRO A 152 -19.12 1.89 15.27
C PRO A 152 -18.24 2.98 14.66
N LEU A 153 -17.63 2.71 13.50
CA LEU A 153 -16.68 3.63 12.86
C LEU A 153 -17.31 4.93 12.37
N ASP A 154 -18.62 4.94 12.12
CA ASP A 154 -19.37 6.14 11.76
C ASP A 154 -19.49 7.15 12.93
N GLU A 155 -19.14 6.75 14.15
CA GLU A 155 -18.95 7.65 15.28
C GLU A 155 -17.56 8.30 15.35
N HIS A 156 -16.59 7.77 14.60
CA HIS A 156 -15.21 8.26 14.55
C HIS A 156 -14.93 9.05 13.27
N VAL A 157 -15.35 8.52 12.12
CA VAL A 157 -15.00 9.02 10.78
C VAL A 157 -16.17 8.91 9.81
N ALA A 158 -16.15 9.74 8.77
CA ALA A 158 -17.08 9.59 7.66
C ALA A 158 -16.77 8.28 6.90
N LEU A 159 -17.81 7.57 6.49
CA LEU A 159 -17.73 6.32 5.76
C LEU A 159 -18.32 6.47 4.36
N THR A 160 -17.81 5.68 3.43
CA THR A 160 -18.37 5.51 2.08
C THR A 160 -18.36 4.03 1.71
N ARG A 161 -18.79 3.71 0.51
CA ARG A 161 -18.61 2.41 -0.12
C ARG A 161 -17.70 2.55 -1.33
N ASP A 162 -16.95 1.50 -1.64
CA ASP A 162 -16.08 1.46 -2.83
C ASP A 162 -16.89 1.43 -4.12
N ASP A 163 -18.09 0.86 -4.09
CA ASP A 163 -19.09 0.97 -5.14
C ASP A 163 -20.43 1.44 -4.53
N LEU A 164 -20.86 2.66 -4.86
CA LEU A 164 -22.11 3.23 -4.39
C LEU A 164 -23.34 2.57 -5.01
N SER A 165 -23.19 1.84 -6.11
CA SER A 165 -24.27 1.11 -6.77
C SER A 165 -24.55 -0.25 -6.16
N ASP A 166 -23.57 -0.81 -5.41
CA ASP A 166 -23.71 -2.10 -4.73
C ASP A 166 -23.93 -1.91 -3.21
N PRO A 167 -25.12 -2.28 -2.69
CA PRO A 167 -25.38 -2.24 -1.26
C PRO A 167 -24.47 -3.13 -0.40
N HIS A 168 -23.82 -4.11 -1.02
CA HIS A 168 -22.90 -5.05 -0.36
C HIS A 168 -21.44 -4.68 -0.55
N ALA A 169 -21.15 -3.59 -1.26
CA ALA A 169 -19.80 -3.10 -1.45
C ALA A 169 -19.08 -2.82 -0.13
N ALA A 170 -17.76 -2.94 -0.16
CA ALA A 170 -16.93 -2.76 1.02
C ALA A 170 -17.07 -1.37 1.63
N VAL A 171 -17.20 -1.31 2.94
CA VAL A 171 -17.21 -0.05 3.68
C VAL A 171 -15.79 0.51 3.77
N VAL A 172 -15.64 1.80 3.51
CA VAL A 172 -14.36 2.50 3.41
C VAL A 172 -14.40 3.76 4.28
N ALA A 173 -13.43 3.90 5.19
CA ALA A 173 -13.22 5.13 5.94
C ALA A 173 -12.66 6.22 5.02
N GLN A 174 -13.31 7.40 5.01
CA GLN A 174 -12.93 8.55 4.17
C GLN A 174 -11.79 9.38 4.76
N CYS A 175 -10.90 8.75 5.49
CA CYS A 175 -9.70 9.35 6.05
C CYS A 175 -8.48 8.62 5.49
N ASP A 176 -7.45 9.36 5.13
CA ASP A 176 -6.16 8.78 4.76
C ASP A 176 -5.44 8.16 5.97
N MET A 177 -4.32 7.50 5.71
CA MET A 177 -3.54 6.84 6.76
C MET A 177 -3.13 7.76 7.90
N SER A 178 -2.84 9.03 7.63
CA SER A 178 -2.38 10.00 8.62
C SER A 178 -3.54 10.40 9.54
N ALA A 179 -4.68 10.74 8.94
CA ALA A 179 -5.88 11.14 9.66
C ALA A 179 -6.48 10.00 10.51
N ILE A 180 -6.35 8.73 10.09
CA ILE A 180 -6.77 7.57 10.89
C ILE A 180 -6.11 7.56 12.28
N TYR A 181 -4.81 7.84 12.36
CA TYR A 181 -4.11 7.91 13.64
C TYR A 181 -4.51 9.13 14.48
N GLU A 182 -4.79 10.26 13.84
CA GLU A 182 -5.21 11.49 14.53
C GLU A 182 -6.56 11.34 15.23
N VAL A 183 -7.47 10.53 14.68
CA VAL A 183 -8.77 10.22 15.30
C VAL A 183 -8.70 9.04 16.28
N GLY A 184 -7.50 8.55 16.62
CA GLY A 184 -7.27 7.51 17.61
C GLY A 184 -7.54 6.08 17.14
N LEU A 185 -7.68 5.86 15.84
CA LEU A 185 -7.86 4.53 15.25
C LEU A 185 -6.50 3.93 14.84
N LEU A 186 -6.41 2.61 14.86
CA LEU A 186 -5.24 1.86 14.41
C LEU A 186 -5.48 1.24 13.04
N LYS A 187 -4.52 1.43 12.16
CA LYS A 187 -4.44 0.71 10.89
C LYS A 187 -3.75 -0.64 11.11
N MET A 188 -4.30 -1.67 10.52
CA MET A 188 -3.68 -2.98 10.38
C MET A 188 -3.55 -3.28 8.89
N ASP A 189 -2.34 -3.63 8.43
CA ASP A 189 -2.13 -4.03 7.05
C ASP A 189 -2.24 -5.54 6.92
N PHE A 190 -3.35 -5.99 6.32
CA PHE A 190 -3.59 -7.38 5.98
C PHE A 190 -3.06 -7.62 4.57
N LEU A 191 -1.79 -8.01 4.49
CA LEU A 191 -1.08 -8.18 3.22
C LEU A 191 -1.41 -9.53 2.60
N GLY A 192 -1.75 -9.55 1.31
CA GLY A 192 -1.93 -10.77 0.53
C GLY A 192 -0.61 -11.19 -0.11
N LEU A 193 0.06 -12.20 0.44
CA LEU A 193 1.36 -12.65 -0.02
C LEU A 193 1.24 -13.90 -0.89
N LYS A 194 1.63 -13.79 -2.18
CA LYS A 194 1.62 -14.92 -3.13
C LYS A 194 2.48 -16.10 -2.66
N THR A 195 3.61 -15.82 -2.04
CA THR A 195 4.50 -16.86 -1.51
C THR A 195 3.78 -17.77 -0.52
N LEU A 196 2.93 -17.22 0.35
CA LEU A 196 2.15 -18.05 1.28
C LEU A 196 1.10 -18.92 0.56
N THR A 197 0.54 -18.44 -0.55
CA THR A 197 -0.33 -19.25 -1.40
C THR A 197 0.45 -20.42 -2.02
N VAL A 198 1.63 -20.14 -2.59
CA VAL A 198 2.49 -21.19 -3.16
C VAL A 198 2.91 -22.20 -2.11
N MET A 199 3.25 -21.75 -0.91
CA MET A 199 3.61 -22.65 0.21
C MET A 199 2.44 -23.53 0.61
N HIS A 200 1.23 -22.97 0.70
CA HIS A 200 0.02 -23.74 0.98
C HIS A 200 -0.25 -24.80 -0.08
N ASP A 201 -0.18 -24.42 -1.36
CA ASP A 201 -0.42 -25.34 -2.47
C ASP A 201 0.64 -26.45 -2.52
N ALA A 202 1.91 -26.09 -2.28
CA ALA A 202 3.01 -27.05 -2.19
C ALA A 202 2.79 -28.07 -1.07
N GLU A 203 2.31 -27.63 0.11
CA GLU A 203 1.93 -28.53 1.20
C GLU A 203 0.81 -29.48 0.79
N GLN A 204 -0.23 -28.99 0.09
CA GLN A 204 -1.32 -29.83 -0.39
C GLN A 204 -0.80 -30.89 -1.39
N TYR A 205 0.06 -30.51 -2.34
CA TYR A 205 0.66 -31.48 -3.27
C TYR A 205 1.57 -32.49 -2.59
N ALA A 206 2.35 -32.08 -1.58
CA ALA A 206 3.19 -32.99 -0.81
C ALA A 206 2.34 -34.04 -0.07
N ARG A 207 1.18 -33.67 0.45
CA ARG A 207 0.24 -34.55 1.14
C ARG A 207 -0.36 -35.63 0.24
N TRP A 208 -0.37 -35.49 -1.07
CA TRP A 208 -0.78 -36.56 -1.98
C TRP A 208 0.16 -37.77 -1.92
N ARG A 209 1.45 -37.57 -1.55
CA ARG A 209 2.43 -38.64 -1.37
C ARG A 209 2.68 -38.99 0.09
N VAL A 210 2.62 -37.98 0.95
CA VAL A 210 2.85 -38.10 2.40
C VAL A 210 1.71 -37.43 3.14
N PRO A 211 0.59 -38.15 3.43
CA PRO A 211 -0.62 -37.56 4.01
C PRO A 211 -0.38 -36.76 5.31
N GLU A 212 0.60 -37.18 6.11
CA GLU A 212 0.94 -36.54 7.40
C GLU A 212 1.90 -35.34 7.24
N PHE A 213 2.27 -34.98 6.00
CA PHE A 213 3.21 -33.87 5.77
C PHE A 213 2.65 -32.56 6.31
N LYS A 214 3.50 -31.84 7.05
CA LYS A 214 3.24 -30.49 7.54
C LYS A 214 4.43 -29.60 7.22
N LEU A 215 4.19 -28.46 6.61
CA LEU A 215 5.24 -27.51 6.26
C LEU A 215 6.00 -27.02 7.51
N ASP A 216 5.29 -26.81 8.63
CA ASP A 216 5.88 -26.39 9.90
C ASP A 216 6.89 -27.41 10.49
N SER A 217 6.86 -28.67 10.03
CA SER A 217 7.80 -29.70 10.45
C SER A 217 9.10 -29.70 9.69
N VAL A 218 9.20 -28.88 8.62
CA VAL A 218 10.42 -28.81 7.80
C VAL A 218 11.47 -27.98 8.53
N PRO A 219 12.69 -28.53 8.76
CA PRO A 219 13.76 -27.81 9.43
C PRO A 219 14.20 -26.59 8.61
N LEU A 220 14.24 -25.39 9.21
CA LEU A 220 14.65 -24.16 8.53
C LEU A 220 16.14 -24.10 8.19
N ASP A 221 16.95 -24.98 8.80
CA ASP A 221 18.39 -25.14 8.61
C ASP A 221 18.76 -26.36 7.75
N ALA A 222 17.79 -26.98 7.07
CA ALA A 222 18.06 -28.12 6.20
C ALA A 222 18.96 -27.73 5.02
N VAL A 223 20.03 -28.49 4.80
CA VAL A 223 21.04 -28.26 3.74
C VAL A 223 20.42 -28.18 2.34
N SER A 224 19.31 -28.89 2.10
CA SER A 224 18.54 -28.83 0.86
C SER A 224 17.97 -27.44 0.53
N TYR A 225 17.81 -26.54 1.50
CA TYR A 225 17.39 -25.15 1.27
C TYR A 225 18.52 -24.28 0.70
N THR A 226 19.77 -24.60 1.00
CA THR A 226 20.93 -23.79 0.62
C THR A 226 21.51 -24.15 -0.75
N HIS A 227 21.01 -25.19 -1.38
CA HIS A 227 21.57 -25.74 -2.63
C HIS A 227 20.52 -25.92 -3.73
N LEU A 228 19.37 -25.26 -3.65
CA LEU A 228 18.45 -25.10 -4.76
C LEU A 228 18.92 -23.92 -5.64
N THR A 229 20.06 -24.08 -6.29
CA THR A 229 20.50 -23.25 -7.41
C THR A 229 20.37 -24.06 -8.69
#